data_4e73b68765c1f3052b625146e7e83e47
#
_entry.id   4e73b68765c1f3052b625146e7e83e47
#
_cell.length_a   1.000
_cell.length_b   1.000
_cell.length_c   1.000
_cell.angle_alpha   90.00
_cell.angle_beta   90.00
_cell.angle_gamma   90.00
#
_symmetry.space_group_name_H-M   'P 1'
#
loop_
_entity.id
_entity.type
_entity.pdbx_description
1 polymer ?
#
loop_
_entity_poly.entity_id
_entity_poly.type
_entity_poly.pdbx_seq_one_letter_code
_entity_poly.pdbx_strand_id
1 'polypeptide(L)'
;MKPDYKNWVPKSMVYGLAGGTIVAFAAFLLLGATGAILQGTPRLILGIVFGIGTLVLLFFTVWMGALHKTFDYNGKRKLAKTIIDGTAKYVTIPDGGTGLDVGCGSGALTIASAKRNPKATMVGCDIWSGAYKAVFTKKRCVVVKLFCNTYGLIIRYSSPCLKWCLISIV
;
A
#
# COMPACT_ATOMS: atom_id res chain seq x y z
N MET A 1 17.67 7.69 10.62
CA MET A 1 16.55 7.90 9.66
C MET A 1 15.41 6.98 10.03
N LYS A 2 14.16 7.48 10.02
CA LYS A 2 12.98 6.61 10.14
C LYS A 2 12.77 5.90 8.81
N PRO A 3 12.54 4.58 8.80
CA PRO A 3 12.30 3.85 7.56
C PRO A 3 10.99 4.33 6.91
N ASP A 4 11.05 4.64 5.61
CA ASP A 4 9.86 5.00 4.82
C ASP A 4 9.25 3.73 4.22
N TYR A 5 8.47 3.03 5.03
CA TYR A 5 7.62 1.95 4.54
C TYR A 5 6.37 2.57 3.94
N LYS A 6 6.26 2.50 2.62
CA LYS A 6 5.11 3.05 1.88
C LYS A 6 3.79 2.64 2.52
N ASN A 7 2.83 3.57 2.53
CA ASN A 7 1.50 3.28 3.06
C ASN A 7 0.77 2.24 2.20
N TRP A 8 0.07 1.31 2.82
CA TRP A 8 -0.72 0.29 2.12
C TRP A 8 -1.89 0.88 1.33
N VAL A 9 -2.40 2.03 1.78
CA VAL A 9 -3.41 2.80 1.05
C VAL A 9 -2.72 4.00 0.39
N PRO A 10 -2.49 3.99 -0.94
CA PRO A 10 -1.78 5.08 -1.61
C PRO A 10 -2.61 6.37 -1.64
N LYS A 11 -1.94 7.51 -1.50
CA LYS A 11 -2.57 8.84 -1.55
C LYS A 11 -3.34 9.07 -2.85
N SER A 12 -2.88 8.50 -3.96
CA SER A 12 -3.54 8.61 -5.26
C SER A 12 -4.97 8.09 -5.25
N MET A 13 -5.27 7.04 -4.48
CA MET A 13 -6.65 6.54 -4.34
C MET A 13 -7.53 7.56 -3.60
N VAL A 14 -7.01 8.17 -2.54
CA VAL A 14 -7.77 9.19 -1.78
C VAL A 14 -8.04 10.42 -2.66
N TYR A 15 -7.02 10.90 -3.38
CA TYR A 15 -7.17 12.05 -4.28
C TYR A 15 -8.06 11.74 -5.49
N GLY A 16 -8.00 10.53 -6.02
CA GLY A 16 -8.89 10.09 -7.11
C GLY A 16 -10.36 10.11 -6.70
N LEU A 17 -10.67 9.55 -5.51
CA LEU A 17 -12.03 9.60 -4.95
C LEU A 17 -12.48 11.04 -4.64
N ALA A 18 -11.60 11.87 -4.07
CA ALA A 18 -11.91 13.27 -3.80
C ALA A 18 -12.21 14.05 -5.10
N GLY A 19 -11.39 13.85 -6.14
CA GLY A 19 -11.63 14.43 -7.47
C GLY A 19 -12.96 13.98 -8.06
N GLY A 20 -13.25 12.68 -8.01
CA GLY A 20 -14.55 12.13 -8.44
C GLY A 20 -15.73 12.73 -7.68
N THR A 21 -15.59 12.91 -6.37
CA THR A 21 -16.63 13.57 -5.54
C THR A 21 -16.88 15.00 -5.97
N ILE A 22 -15.82 15.78 -6.23
CA ILE A 22 -15.94 17.17 -6.69
C ILE A 22 -16.65 17.24 -8.05
N VAL A 23 -16.28 16.37 -8.99
CA VAL A 23 -16.91 16.33 -10.33
C VAL A 23 -18.39 15.93 -10.23
N ALA A 24 -18.73 14.91 -9.43
CA ALA A 24 -20.11 14.48 -9.23
C ALA A 24 -20.94 15.60 -8.57
N PHE A 25 -20.39 16.32 -7.60
CA PHE A 25 -21.05 17.43 -6.93
C PHE A 25 -21.28 18.61 -7.89
N ALA A 26 -20.29 18.95 -8.73
CA ALA A 26 -20.44 19.97 -9.76
C ALA A 26 -21.56 19.59 -10.77
N ALA A 27 -21.59 18.33 -11.21
CA ALA A 27 -22.65 17.83 -12.07
C ALA A 27 -24.04 17.90 -11.38
N PHE A 28 -24.13 17.55 -10.10
CA PHE A 28 -25.36 17.70 -9.32
C PHE A 28 -25.84 19.16 -9.28
N LEU A 29 -24.96 20.12 -9.04
CA LEU A 29 -25.31 21.53 -9.01
C LEU A 29 -25.79 22.02 -10.39
N LEU A 30 -25.04 21.72 -11.45
CA LEU A 30 -25.31 22.23 -12.81
C LEU A 30 -26.54 21.58 -13.43
N LEU A 31 -26.72 20.27 -13.31
CA LEU A 31 -27.77 19.52 -13.98
C LEU A 31 -29.01 19.33 -13.12
N GLY A 32 -28.87 19.24 -11.80
CA GLY A 32 -29.94 18.94 -10.88
C GLY A 32 -30.46 20.13 -10.07
N ALA A 33 -29.58 20.81 -9.34
CA ALA A 33 -29.99 21.80 -8.35
C ALA A 33 -30.42 23.15 -8.97
N THR A 34 -29.56 23.72 -9.83
CA THR A 34 -29.78 25.10 -10.33
C THR A 34 -30.85 25.23 -11.39
N GLY A 35 -31.16 24.13 -12.12
CA GLY A 35 -32.06 24.21 -13.29
C GLY A 35 -31.53 25.06 -14.45
N ALA A 36 -30.24 25.40 -14.42
CA ALA A 36 -29.64 26.28 -15.41
C ALA A 36 -29.57 25.66 -16.83
N ILE A 37 -29.41 24.34 -16.89
CA ILE A 37 -29.22 23.60 -18.14
C ILE A 37 -30.46 22.76 -18.48
N LEU A 38 -31.10 22.14 -17.47
CA LEU A 38 -32.23 21.23 -17.66
C LEU A 38 -33.42 21.64 -16.79
N GLN A 39 -34.61 21.40 -17.32
CA GLN A 39 -35.88 21.64 -16.65
C GLN A 39 -36.78 20.40 -16.70
N GLY A 40 -37.79 20.34 -15.83
CA GLY A 40 -38.76 19.23 -15.79
C GLY A 40 -38.20 17.90 -15.29
N THR A 41 -38.76 16.82 -15.78
CA THR A 41 -38.44 15.46 -15.34
C THR A 41 -36.95 15.07 -15.49
N PRO A 42 -36.22 15.40 -16.58
CA PRO A 42 -34.80 15.09 -16.72
C PRO A 42 -33.94 15.72 -15.63
N ARG A 43 -34.25 16.94 -15.20
CA ARG A 43 -33.58 17.62 -14.10
C ARG A 43 -33.71 16.85 -12.80
N LEU A 44 -34.93 16.40 -12.48
CA LEU A 44 -35.17 15.65 -11.23
C LEU A 44 -34.41 14.31 -11.23
N ILE A 45 -34.45 13.57 -12.33
CA ILE A 45 -33.75 12.29 -12.44
C ILE A 45 -32.24 12.47 -12.27
N LEU A 46 -31.63 13.39 -13.02
CA LEU A 46 -30.19 13.63 -12.93
C LEU A 46 -29.78 14.23 -11.59
N GLY A 47 -30.62 15.08 -10.99
CA GLY A 47 -30.41 15.60 -9.65
C GLY A 47 -30.35 14.49 -8.60
N ILE A 48 -31.27 13.54 -8.65
CA ILE A 48 -31.30 12.38 -7.74
C ILE A 48 -30.04 11.52 -7.98
N VAL A 49 -29.76 11.16 -9.24
CA VAL A 49 -28.61 10.28 -9.57
C VAL A 49 -27.28 10.89 -9.13
N PHE A 50 -27.01 12.14 -9.51
CA PHE A 50 -25.76 12.80 -9.12
C PHE A 50 -25.73 13.18 -7.63
N GLY A 51 -26.87 13.46 -7.02
CA GLY A 51 -26.96 13.71 -5.58
C GLY A 51 -26.58 12.47 -4.77
N ILE A 52 -27.21 11.33 -5.06
CA ILE A 52 -26.86 10.04 -4.42
C ILE A 52 -25.41 9.66 -4.73
N GLY A 53 -24.99 9.76 -6.00
CA GLY A 53 -23.61 9.49 -6.40
C GLY A 53 -22.59 10.32 -5.61
N THR A 54 -22.85 11.59 -5.40
CA THR A 54 -21.99 12.49 -4.60
C THR A 54 -21.90 12.03 -3.15
N LEU A 55 -23.03 11.66 -2.52
CA LEU A 55 -23.02 11.17 -1.13
C LEU A 55 -22.23 9.87 -0.98
N VAL A 56 -22.39 8.94 -1.91
CA VAL A 56 -21.65 7.68 -1.92
C VAL A 56 -20.15 7.92 -2.09
N LEU A 57 -19.75 8.75 -3.06
CA LEU A 57 -18.35 9.09 -3.29
C LEU A 57 -17.73 9.85 -2.10
N LEU A 58 -18.49 10.75 -1.47
CA LEU A 58 -18.04 11.44 -0.27
C LEU A 58 -17.78 10.47 0.88
N PHE A 59 -18.70 9.53 1.11
CA PHE A 59 -18.52 8.49 2.11
C PHE A 59 -17.23 7.70 1.87
N PHE A 60 -17.02 7.22 0.65
CA PHE A 60 -15.80 6.48 0.32
C PHE A 60 -14.53 7.33 0.41
N THR A 61 -14.60 8.61 0.07
CA THR A 61 -13.46 9.55 0.21
C THR A 61 -13.05 9.69 1.68
N VAL A 62 -14.01 9.93 2.57
CA VAL A 62 -13.77 10.05 4.02
C VAL A 62 -13.25 8.72 4.58
N TRP A 63 -13.89 7.61 4.21
CA TRP A 63 -13.48 6.27 4.63
C TRP A 63 -12.05 5.94 4.19
N MET A 64 -11.71 6.17 2.92
CA MET A 64 -10.37 5.90 2.39
C MET A 64 -9.32 6.82 3.02
N GLY A 65 -9.66 8.08 3.29
CA GLY A 65 -8.79 8.99 4.04
C GLY A 65 -8.53 8.52 5.47
N ALA A 66 -9.54 7.99 6.15
CA ALA A 66 -9.39 7.40 7.48
C ALA A 66 -8.51 6.15 7.45
N LEU A 67 -8.71 5.27 6.46
CA LEU A 67 -7.85 4.09 6.25
C LEU A 67 -6.40 4.49 5.97
N HIS A 68 -6.19 5.47 5.08
CA HIS A 68 -4.83 5.97 4.80
C HIS A 68 -4.12 6.42 6.09
N LYS A 69 -4.78 7.21 6.94
CA LYS A 69 -4.22 7.65 8.22
C LYS A 69 -3.99 6.50 9.20
N THR A 70 -4.84 5.47 9.16
CA THR A 70 -4.75 4.32 10.05
C THR A 70 -3.59 3.40 9.68
N PHE A 71 -3.38 3.16 8.38
CA PHE A 71 -2.31 2.31 7.85
C PHE A 71 -0.96 3.02 7.70
N ASP A 72 -0.86 4.30 8.05
CA ASP A 72 0.43 4.99 8.08
C ASP A 72 1.36 4.35 9.13
N TYR A 73 2.50 3.81 8.66
CA TYR A 73 3.48 3.12 9.50
C TYR A 73 4.04 4.03 10.62
N ASN A 74 4.25 5.31 10.31
CA ASN A 74 4.77 6.31 11.24
C ASN A 74 3.68 7.21 11.83
N GLY A 75 2.41 6.99 11.47
CA GLY A 75 1.26 7.78 11.90
C GLY A 75 0.87 7.54 13.37
N LYS A 76 -0.23 8.16 13.79
CA LYS A 76 -0.71 8.03 15.19
C LYS A 76 -1.18 6.61 15.52
N ARG A 77 -1.95 5.98 14.63
CA ARG A 77 -2.55 4.64 14.86
C ARG A 77 -1.59 3.50 14.61
N LYS A 78 -0.62 3.66 13.71
CA LYS A 78 0.46 2.70 13.39
C LYS A 78 -0.02 1.27 13.12
N LEU A 79 -1.22 1.10 12.54
CA LEU A 79 -1.80 -0.24 12.36
C LEU A 79 -0.90 -1.15 11.53
N ALA A 80 -0.34 -0.63 10.41
CA ALA A 80 0.60 -1.38 9.59
C ALA A 80 1.83 -1.84 10.42
N LYS A 81 2.38 -0.95 11.25
CA LYS A 81 3.49 -1.30 12.15
C LYS A 81 3.09 -2.39 13.14
N THR A 82 1.94 -2.28 13.76
CA THR A 82 1.43 -3.26 14.73
C THR A 82 1.26 -4.64 14.10
N ILE A 83 0.71 -4.70 12.87
CA ILE A 83 0.55 -5.95 12.12
C ILE A 83 1.93 -6.54 11.80
N ILE A 84 2.85 -5.74 11.27
CA ILE A 84 4.19 -6.19 10.89
C ILE A 84 4.96 -6.72 12.11
N ASP A 85 5.00 -5.94 13.19
CA ASP A 85 5.69 -6.32 14.41
C ASP A 85 5.03 -7.55 15.06
N GLY A 86 3.70 -7.62 15.01
CA GLY A 86 2.92 -8.77 15.47
C GLY A 86 3.24 -10.05 14.70
N THR A 87 3.23 -9.98 13.37
CA THR A 87 3.58 -11.11 12.50
C THR A 87 5.03 -11.54 12.69
N ALA A 88 5.97 -10.59 12.76
CA ALA A 88 7.38 -10.89 12.96
C ALA A 88 7.66 -11.64 14.27
N LYS A 89 6.79 -11.55 15.28
CA LYS A 89 6.94 -12.31 16.54
C LYS A 89 6.88 -13.82 16.34
N TYR A 90 6.14 -14.27 15.34
CA TYR A 90 5.97 -15.69 15.04
C TYR A 90 7.00 -16.23 14.05
N VAL A 91 7.83 -15.35 13.46
CA VAL A 91 8.88 -15.78 12.54
C VAL A 91 10.12 -16.15 13.34
N THR A 92 10.35 -17.45 13.49
CA THR A 92 11.54 -18.01 14.13
C THR A 92 12.34 -18.78 13.10
N ILE A 93 13.60 -18.40 12.91
CA ILE A 93 14.51 -19.03 11.95
C ILE A 93 15.73 -19.54 12.72
N PRO A 94 16.15 -20.81 12.53
CA PRO A 94 17.34 -21.35 13.16
C PRO A 94 18.60 -20.54 12.84
N ASP A 95 19.59 -20.59 13.73
CA ASP A 95 20.89 -19.96 13.51
C ASP A 95 21.52 -20.45 12.20
N GLY A 96 21.93 -19.55 11.31
CA GLY A 96 22.46 -19.87 9.99
C GLY A 96 21.38 -20.21 8.93
N GLY A 97 20.11 -20.32 9.32
CA GLY A 97 19.00 -20.61 8.41
C GLY A 97 18.64 -19.45 7.49
N THR A 98 17.80 -19.72 6.49
CA THR A 98 17.30 -18.73 5.54
C THR A 98 15.77 -18.68 5.55
N GLY A 99 15.20 -17.50 5.75
CA GLY A 99 13.77 -17.22 5.62
C GLY A 99 13.44 -16.52 4.29
N LEU A 100 12.30 -16.86 3.68
CA LEU A 100 11.81 -16.26 2.44
C LEU A 100 10.49 -15.52 2.70
N ASP A 101 10.44 -14.24 2.37
CA ASP A 101 9.24 -13.40 2.41
C ASP A 101 8.76 -13.18 0.96
N VAL A 102 7.69 -13.88 0.59
CA VAL A 102 7.09 -13.81 -0.76
C VAL A 102 6.01 -12.72 -0.78
N GLY A 103 6.14 -11.79 -1.72
CA GLY A 103 5.28 -10.60 -1.75
C GLY A 103 5.70 -9.56 -0.72
N CYS A 104 7.01 -9.39 -0.52
CA CYS A 104 7.55 -8.54 0.54
C CYS A 104 7.20 -7.05 0.42
N GLY A 105 6.68 -6.59 -0.72
CA GLY A 105 6.32 -5.20 -0.97
C GLY A 105 7.45 -4.22 -0.65
N SER A 106 7.28 -3.40 0.37
CA SER A 106 8.31 -2.47 0.87
C SER A 106 9.41 -3.13 1.72
N GLY A 107 9.32 -4.43 1.96
CA GLY A 107 10.26 -5.17 2.80
C GLY A 107 10.11 -4.95 4.30
N ALA A 108 9.00 -4.37 4.75
CA ALA A 108 8.83 -4.02 6.16
C ALA A 108 8.82 -5.28 7.06
N LEU A 109 8.11 -6.34 6.65
CA LEU A 109 8.08 -7.61 7.37
C LEU A 109 9.44 -8.33 7.29
N THR A 110 10.04 -8.37 6.10
CA THR A 110 11.38 -8.93 5.89
C THR A 110 12.40 -8.32 6.85
N ILE A 111 12.39 -6.98 6.97
CA ILE A 111 13.31 -6.25 7.87
C ILE A 111 12.99 -6.52 9.33
N ALA A 112 11.69 -6.54 9.72
CA ALA A 112 11.29 -6.82 11.09
C ALA A 112 11.69 -8.24 11.51
N SER A 113 11.50 -9.23 10.61
CA SER A 113 11.88 -10.61 10.82
C SER A 113 13.40 -10.80 10.91
N ALA A 114 14.18 -10.12 10.04
CA ALA A 114 15.64 -10.16 10.09
C ALA A 114 16.19 -9.60 11.42
N LYS A 115 15.61 -8.51 11.92
CA LYS A 115 16.01 -7.93 13.21
C LYS A 115 15.77 -8.88 14.38
N ARG A 116 14.75 -9.73 14.31
CA ARG A 116 14.45 -10.72 15.34
C ARG A 116 15.35 -11.97 15.27
N ASN A 117 15.84 -12.28 14.07
CA ASN A 117 16.67 -13.45 13.79
C ASN A 117 18.06 -12.99 13.29
N PRO A 118 18.90 -12.38 14.15
CA PRO A 118 20.11 -11.70 13.69
C PRO A 118 21.17 -12.65 13.13
N LYS A 119 21.11 -13.93 13.47
CA LYS A 119 22.03 -14.96 12.96
C LYS A 119 21.49 -15.70 11.73
N ALA A 120 20.27 -15.34 11.26
CA ALA A 120 19.65 -15.92 10.09
C ALA A 120 19.71 -14.95 8.89
N THR A 121 19.49 -15.47 7.68
CA THR A 121 19.37 -14.66 6.46
C THR A 121 17.90 -14.50 6.10
N MET A 122 17.44 -13.27 5.86
CA MET A 122 16.12 -13.02 5.31
C MET A 122 16.22 -12.58 3.85
N VAL A 123 15.37 -13.19 3.01
CA VAL A 123 15.25 -12.88 1.59
C VAL A 123 13.82 -12.43 1.32
N GLY A 124 13.62 -11.24 0.77
CA GLY A 124 12.32 -10.75 0.30
C GLY A 124 12.24 -10.79 -1.23
N CYS A 125 11.15 -11.26 -1.79
CA CYS A 125 10.87 -11.20 -3.22
C CYS A 125 9.48 -10.65 -3.49
N ASP A 126 9.35 -9.85 -4.58
CA ASP A 126 8.07 -9.30 -5.02
C ASP A 126 8.09 -9.06 -6.53
N ILE A 127 6.92 -9.07 -7.15
CA ILE A 127 6.77 -8.88 -8.61
C ILE A 127 6.61 -7.39 -8.97
N TRP A 128 6.30 -6.52 -8.03
CA TRP A 128 5.99 -5.09 -8.26
C TRP A 128 5.26 -4.82 -9.57
N SER A 129 4.03 -5.34 -9.69
CA SER A 129 3.19 -5.19 -10.87
C SER A 129 2.74 -3.72 -11.09
N GLY A 130 2.20 -3.41 -12.30
CA GLY A 130 1.91 -2.05 -12.75
C GLY A 130 1.01 -1.20 -11.83
N ALA A 131 0.09 -1.82 -11.07
CA ALA A 131 -0.76 -1.12 -10.12
C ALA A 131 0.02 -0.52 -8.93
N TYR A 132 1.15 -1.13 -8.56
CA TYR A 132 2.04 -0.67 -7.50
C TYR A 132 3.23 0.15 -8.00
N LYS A 133 3.41 0.30 -9.33
CA LYS A 133 4.51 1.09 -9.93
C LYS A 133 4.54 2.54 -9.50
N ALA A 134 3.39 3.15 -9.27
CA ALA A 134 3.30 4.53 -8.79
C ALA A 134 3.86 4.68 -7.37
N VAL A 135 3.93 3.58 -6.61
CA VAL A 135 4.39 3.55 -5.22
C VAL A 135 5.82 3.03 -5.11
N PHE A 136 6.22 2.12 -6.00
CA PHE A 136 7.55 1.49 -6.02
C PHE A 136 8.17 1.62 -7.41
N THR A 137 9.18 2.48 -7.54
CA THR A 137 9.87 2.74 -8.81
C THR A 137 10.81 1.58 -9.15
N LYS A 138 10.56 0.92 -10.23
CA LYS A 138 11.35 0.02 -11.08
C LYS A 138 10.87 -1.43 -11.17
N LYS A 139 10.74 -1.85 -12.45
CA LYS A 139 10.58 -3.22 -12.94
C LYS A 139 11.78 -4.09 -12.53
N ARG A 140 11.84 -4.65 -11.34
CA ARG A 140 12.80 -5.71 -11.02
C ARG A 140 12.29 -6.51 -9.83
N CYS A 141 12.35 -7.83 -9.93
CA CYS A 141 12.38 -8.70 -8.78
C CYS A 141 13.66 -8.33 -8.01
N VAL A 142 13.55 -7.63 -6.89
CA VAL A 142 14.71 -7.31 -6.06
C VAL A 142 14.72 -8.33 -4.95
N VAL A 143 15.68 -9.23 -4.99
CA VAL A 143 16.02 -10.06 -3.86
C VAL A 143 16.77 -9.16 -2.87
N VAL A 144 16.12 -8.81 -1.78
CA VAL A 144 16.76 -8.10 -0.68
C VAL A 144 17.35 -9.14 0.25
N LYS A 145 18.64 -9.40 0.13
CA LYS A 145 19.36 -10.24 1.08
C LYS A 145 19.76 -9.38 2.27
N LEU A 146 19.10 -9.61 3.40
CA LEU A 146 19.35 -8.89 4.65
C LEU A 146 20.28 -9.73 5.52
N PHE A 147 21.50 -9.24 5.70
CA PHE A 147 22.41 -9.75 6.73
C PHE A 147 22.35 -8.82 7.93
N CYS A 148 21.95 -9.33 9.07
CA CYS A 148 22.15 -8.63 10.34
C CYS A 148 23.52 -9.03 10.88
N ASN A 149 24.48 -8.11 10.78
CA ASN A 149 25.80 -8.29 11.42
C ASN A 149 25.89 -7.38 12.64
N THR A 150 26.83 -7.64 13.54
CA THR A 150 27.10 -6.86 14.77
C THR A 150 27.27 -5.34 14.55
N TYR A 151 27.50 -4.92 13.31
CA TYR A 151 27.72 -3.53 12.91
C TYR A 151 26.58 -2.88 12.12
N GLY A 152 25.42 -3.54 11.94
CA GLY A 152 24.27 -2.96 11.28
C GLY A 152 23.62 -3.85 10.22
N LEU A 153 22.50 -3.37 9.68
CA LEU A 153 21.71 -4.02 8.65
C LEU A 153 22.34 -3.76 7.27
N ILE A 154 22.92 -4.77 6.64
CA ILE A 154 23.44 -4.67 5.27
C ILE A 154 22.35 -5.10 4.30
N ILE A 155 21.89 -4.15 3.48
CA ILE A 155 20.93 -4.41 2.39
C ILE A 155 21.73 -4.61 1.10
N ARG A 156 21.77 -5.83 0.57
CA ARG A 156 22.31 -6.09 -0.76
C ARG A 156 21.15 -6.25 -1.75
N TYR A 157 21.17 -5.41 -2.78
CA TYR A 157 20.29 -5.54 -3.94
C TYR A 157 20.99 -6.37 -4.99
N SER A 158 20.47 -7.55 -5.30
CA SER A 158 20.93 -8.32 -6.46
C SER A 158 19.79 -8.47 -7.46
N SER A 159 20.07 -8.11 -8.71
CA SER A 159 19.28 -8.48 -9.88
C SER A 159 20.15 -9.40 -10.73
N PRO A 160 19.66 -10.44 -11.34
CA PRO A 160 18.33 -10.64 -11.88
C PRO A 160 17.67 -11.99 -11.53
N CYS A 161 16.34 -11.97 -11.52
CA CYS A 161 15.52 -13.06 -12.02
C CYS A 161 15.10 -14.22 -11.14
N LEU A 162 13.81 -14.45 -11.29
CA LEU A 162 12.96 -15.61 -10.95
C LEU A 162 13.64 -17.00 -10.97
N LYS A 163 14.70 -17.18 -11.72
CA LYS A 163 15.47 -18.45 -11.77
C LYS A 163 16.17 -18.80 -10.46
N TRP A 164 16.49 -17.80 -9.61
CA TRP A 164 17.16 -18.04 -8.33
C TRP A 164 16.19 -18.20 -7.15
N CYS A 165 14.98 -17.67 -7.22
CA CYS A 165 13.96 -17.91 -6.18
C CYS A 165 13.51 -19.38 -6.14
N LEU A 166 13.55 -20.10 -7.28
CA LEU A 166 13.14 -21.52 -7.35
C LEU A 166 14.26 -22.50 -7.00
N ILE A 167 15.52 -22.07 -7.00
CA ILE A 167 16.69 -22.95 -6.76
C ILE A 167 17.11 -22.95 -5.28
N SER A 168 16.67 -21.99 -4.48
CA SER A 168 17.01 -21.92 -3.04
C SER A 168 15.97 -22.58 -2.12
N ILE A 169 15.03 -23.37 -2.66
CA ILE A 169 14.02 -24.12 -1.92
C ILE A 169 14.38 -25.61 -1.82
N VAL A 170 15.57 -26.03 -2.28
CA VAL A 170 16.07 -27.40 -2.11
C VAL A 170 17.21 -27.42 -1.09
#